data_58e6d6374ce5506f1f3406056fe7da4e
#
_entry.id   58e6d6374ce5506f1f3406056fe7da4e
#
_cell.length_a   1.000
_cell.length_b   1.000
_cell.length_c   1.000
_cell.angle_alpha   90.00
_cell.angle_beta   90.00
_cell.angle_gamma   90.00
#
_symmetry.space_group_name_H-M   'P 1'
#
loop_
_entity.id
_entity.type
_entity.pdbx_description
1 polymer ?
#
loop_
_entity_poly.entity_id
_entity_poly.type
_entity_poly.pdbx_seq_one_letter_code
_entity_poly.pdbx_strand_id
1 'polypeptide(L)'
;MKPVVVRNIKRADPNAVGTLQAAGVSTAHEALGRSGLMKPYMRPIYAGAQIAGPAVTVLAQPGDNWMIHVAVEQCQKGDVLVVGCTADNGDGMFGELLATALVARGVIGLVIDAGCRDVKPLHEMSFPVWSRASACTHMSMSTTIAWPGTFLAATKRIIGLHPSARRPVISTRMPRKMQ
;
A
#
# COMPACT_ATOMS: atom_id res chain seq x y z
N MET A 1 -1.37 -7.83 21.17
CA MET A 1 -0.58 -8.54 20.12
C MET A 1 0.74 -7.83 19.94
N LYS A 2 1.86 -8.55 19.66
CA LYS A 2 3.15 -7.88 19.43
C LYS A 2 3.21 -7.35 17.99
N PRO A 3 3.69 -6.12 17.73
CA PRO A 3 3.91 -5.62 16.38
C PRO A 3 4.94 -6.49 15.67
N VAL A 4 4.73 -6.73 14.37
CA VAL A 4 5.63 -7.54 13.55
C VAL A 4 6.11 -6.70 12.38
N VAL A 5 7.43 -6.60 12.21
CA VAL A 5 8.07 -5.96 11.06
C VAL A 5 8.84 -7.01 10.29
N VAL A 6 8.47 -7.23 9.03
CA VAL A 6 9.21 -8.12 8.12
C VAL A 6 10.27 -7.29 7.41
N ARG A 7 11.53 -7.69 7.57
CA ARG A 7 12.69 -7.06 6.91
C ARG A 7 13.13 -7.89 5.70
N ASN A 8 13.92 -7.29 4.82
CA ASN A 8 14.48 -7.95 3.64
C ASN A 8 13.40 -8.58 2.72
N ILE A 9 12.33 -7.84 2.50
CA ILE A 9 11.22 -8.26 1.64
C ILE A 9 11.74 -8.50 0.23
N LYS A 10 11.46 -9.67 -0.35
CA LYS A 10 11.79 -9.98 -1.74
C LYS A 10 10.91 -9.15 -2.67
N ARG A 11 11.53 -8.42 -3.61
CA ARG A 11 10.82 -7.62 -4.62
C ARG A 11 10.53 -8.44 -5.87
N ALA A 12 9.51 -8.02 -6.59
CA ALA A 12 9.22 -8.56 -7.91
C ALA A 12 10.35 -8.22 -8.91
N ASP A 13 10.45 -9.00 -9.98
CA ASP A 13 11.38 -8.71 -11.07
C ASP A 13 11.02 -7.37 -11.74
N PRO A 14 11.96 -6.42 -11.85
CA PRO A 14 11.72 -5.13 -12.49
C PRO A 14 11.22 -5.25 -13.94
N ASN A 15 11.67 -6.24 -14.70
CA ASN A 15 11.23 -6.47 -16.07
C ASN A 15 9.74 -6.88 -16.11
N ALA A 16 9.33 -7.75 -15.20
CA ALA A 16 7.93 -8.15 -15.07
C ALA A 16 7.04 -6.95 -14.69
N VAL A 17 7.49 -6.10 -13.76
CA VAL A 17 6.80 -4.86 -13.38
C VAL A 17 6.67 -3.93 -14.58
N GLY A 18 7.74 -3.70 -15.33
CA GLY A 18 7.73 -2.85 -16.54
C GLY A 18 6.79 -3.38 -17.62
N THR A 19 6.73 -4.69 -17.83
CA THR A 19 5.80 -5.33 -18.77
C THR A 19 4.34 -5.10 -18.37
N LEU A 20 4.02 -5.26 -17.09
CA LEU A 20 2.66 -5.01 -16.58
C LEU A 20 2.28 -3.54 -16.67
N GLN A 21 3.22 -2.63 -16.40
CA GLN A 21 3.00 -1.20 -16.54
C GLN A 21 2.69 -0.82 -17.99
N ALA A 22 3.46 -1.33 -18.95
CA ALA A 22 3.27 -1.08 -20.38
C ALA A 22 1.95 -1.66 -20.91
N ALA A 23 1.54 -2.83 -20.42
CA ALA A 23 0.26 -3.45 -20.77
C ALA A 23 -0.95 -2.67 -20.28
N GLY A 24 -0.81 -1.94 -19.20
CA GLY A 24 -1.90 -1.19 -18.56
C GLY A 24 -2.83 -2.04 -17.70
N VAL A 25 -3.62 -1.36 -16.87
CA VAL A 25 -4.46 -2.00 -15.83
C VAL A 25 -5.52 -2.92 -16.41
N SER A 26 -6.20 -2.52 -17.49
CA SER A 26 -7.27 -3.31 -18.10
C SER A 26 -6.75 -4.64 -18.62
N THR A 27 -5.68 -4.61 -19.40
CA THR A 27 -5.06 -5.81 -19.97
C THR A 27 -4.53 -6.75 -18.87
N ALA A 28 -3.84 -6.18 -17.88
CA ALA A 28 -3.34 -6.95 -16.74
C ALA A 28 -4.48 -7.61 -15.95
N HIS A 29 -5.58 -6.90 -15.72
CA HIS A 29 -6.77 -7.41 -15.02
C HIS A 29 -7.44 -8.54 -15.78
N GLU A 30 -7.60 -8.42 -17.11
CA GLU A 30 -8.17 -9.48 -17.95
C GLU A 30 -7.27 -10.72 -17.99
N ALA A 31 -5.96 -10.54 -18.16
CA ALA A 31 -4.99 -11.64 -18.14
C ALA A 31 -4.97 -12.40 -16.80
N LEU A 32 -5.28 -11.72 -15.69
CA LEU A 32 -5.43 -12.30 -14.37
C LEU A 32 -6.81 -12.93 -14.12
N GLY A 33 -7.63 -13.14 -15.16
CA GLY A 33 -8.96 -13.70 -15.04
C GLY A 33 -9.94 -12.76 -14.33
N ARG A 34 -9.79 -11.45 -14.54
CA ARG A 34 -10.60 -10.38 -13.95
C ARG A 34 -10.58 -10.38 -12.42
N SER A 35 -9.42 -10.66 -11.87
CA SER A 35 -9.16 -10.61 -10.41
C SER A 35 -8.14 -9.53 -10.07
N GLY A 36 -8.10 -9.11 -8.80
CA GLY A 36 -7.10 -8.17 -8.30
C GLY A 36 -7.41 -6.68 -8.53
N LEU A 37 -8.60 -6.33 -9.02
CA LEU A 37 -9.01 -4.94 -9.13
C LEU A 37 -9.23 -4.32 -7.75
N MET A 38 -8.76 -3.09 -7.56
CA MET A 38 -9.02 -2.33 -6.33
C MET A 38 -10.52 -2.07 -6.16
N LYS A 39 -10.94 -1.91 -4.92
CA LYS A 39 -12.32 -1.54 -4.59
C LYS A 39 -12.73 -0.25 -5.30
N PRO A 40 -14.00 -0.12 -5.74
CA PRO A 40 -14.45 1.05 -6.51
C PRO A 40 -14.29 2.40 -5.84
N TYR A 41 -14.21 2.43 -4.51
CA TYR A 41 -13.99 3.66 -3.76
C TYR A 41 -12.53 4.14 -3.76
N MET A 42 -11.58 3.26 -4.11
CA MET A 42 -10.16 3.63 -4.22
C MET A 42 -9.95 4.49 -5.46
N ARG A 43 -9.60 5.75 -5.26
CA ARG A 43 -9.41 6.71 -6.35
C ARG A 43 -8.06 7.41 -6.24
N PRO A 44 -7.44 7.75 -7.37
CA PRO A 44 -6.28 8.63 -7.35
C PRO A 44 -6.70 10.02 -6.84
N ILE A 45 -5.84 10.64 -6.04
CA ILE A 45 -6.10 11.98 -5.48
C ILE A 45 -5.99 13.11 -6.51
N TYR A 46 -5.40 12.84 -7.68
CA TYR A 46 -5.38 13.74 -8.83
C TYR A 46 -5.41 12.95 -10.14
N ALA A 47 -5.84 13.62 -11.21
CA ALA A 47 -5.95 13.02 -12.54
C ALA A 47 -4.58 12.70 -13.15
N GLY A 48 -4.51 11.63 -13.95
CA GLY A 48 -3.28 11.21 -14.64
C GLY A 48 -2.27 10.46 -13.79
N ALA A 49 -2.56 10.25 -12.50
CA ALA A 49 -1.68 9.46 -11.63
C ALA A 49 -1.55 8.01 -12.12
N GLN A 50 -0.31 7.52 -12.19
CA GLN A 50 0.02 6.13 -12.55
C GLN A 50 1.10 5.60 -11.64
N ILE A 51 1.00 4.34 -11.21
CA ILE A 51 2.04 3.63 -10.48
C ILE A 51 2.12 2.17 -10.90
N ALA A 52 3.33 1.63 -10.92
CA ALA A 52 3.59 0.20 -11.01
C ALA A 52 4.89 -0.11 -10.29
N GLY A 53 4.86 -0.98 -9.31
CA GLY A 53 6.03 -1.32 -8.51
C GLY A 53 5.78 -2.48 -7.55
N PRO A 54 6.84 -3.04 -6.97
CA PRO A 54 6.72 -4.00 -5.88
C PRO A 54 5.98 -3.39 -4.68
N ALA A 55 5.02 -4.12 -4.13
CA ALA A 55 4.23 -3.66 -3.01
C ALA A 55 4.90 -3.95 -1.66
N VAL A 56 5.14 -2.91 -0.86
CA VAL A 56 5.41 -3.02 0.58
C VAL A 56 4.08 -2.83 1.30
N THR A 57 3.64 -3.81 2.06
CA THR A 57 2.29 -3.82 2.62
C THR A 57 2.28 -3.60 4.12
N VAL A 58 1.33 -2.79 4.58
CA VAL A 58 1.10 -2.44 5.98
C VAL A 58 -0.35 -2.72 6.34
N LEU A 59 -0.58 -3.26 7.52
CA LEU A 59 -1.89 -3.25 8.16
C LEU A 59 -1.84 -2.30 9.36
N ALA A 60 -2.64 -1.23 9.30
CA ALA A 60 -2.73 -0.20 10.32
C ALA A 60 -4.07 -0.26 11.05
N GLN A 61 -4.14 0.33 12.22
CA GLN A 61 -5.41 0.59 12.90
C GLN A 61 -6.02 1.90 12.36
N PRO A 62 -7.34 2.04 12.32
CA PRO A 62 -7.99 3.30 12.01
C PRO A 62 -7.46 4.44 12.90
N GLY A 63 -7.12 5.57 12.28
CA GLY A 63 -6.62 6.74 12.98
C GLY A 63 -5.18 6.66 13.51
N ASP A 64 -4.48 5.52 13.35
CA ASP A 64 -3.10 5.33 13.79
C ASP A 64 -2.16 5.10 12.61
N ASN A 65 -1.26 6.03 12.36
CA ASN A 65 -0.28 5.95 11.28
C ASN A 65 1.12 5.49 11.70
N TRP A 66 1.32 5.08 12.95
CA TRP A 66 2.64 4.68 13.44
C TRP A 66 3.30 3.61 12.56
N MET A 67 2.52 2.59 12.15
CA MET A 67 3.04 1.52 11.30
C MET A 67 3.39 1.98 9.89
N ILE A 68 2.82 3.08 9.42
CA ILE A 68 3.22 3.71 8.14
C ILE A 68 4.63 4.29 8.28
N HIS A 69 4.93 5.00 9.39
CA HIS A 69 6.29 5.48 9.68
C HIS A 69 7.31 4.34 9.73
N VAL A 70 6.97 3.24 10.40
CA VAL A 70 7.84 2.04 10.45
C VAL A 70 8.05 1.44 9.06
N ALA A 71 7.01 1.41 8.22
CA ALA A 71 7.10 0.88 6.86
C ALA A 71 7.99 1.72 5.94
N VAL A 72 8.05 3.04 6.13
CA VAL A 72 8.97 3.92 5.39
C VAL A 72 10.40 3.40 5.49
N GLU A 73 10.84 2.89 6.65
CA GLU A 73 12.17 2.34 6.83
C GLU A 73 12.43 1.06 6.03
N GLN A 74 11.38 0.31 5.70
CA GLN A 74 11.47 -0.95 4.95
C GLN A 74 11.38 -0.75 3.42
N CYS A 75 10.95 0.42 2.99
CA CYS A 75 10.82 0.76 1.58
C CYS A 75 12.16 1.03 0.91
N GLN A 76 12.23 0.70 -0.37
CA GLN A 76 13.39 0.90 -1.25
C GLN A 76 12.95 1.61 -2.54
N LYS A 77 13.92 2.04 -3.32
CA LYS A 77 13.68 2.68 -4.63
C LYS A 77 12.82 1.80 -5.53
N GLY A 78 11.76 2.38 -6.09
CA GLY A 78 10.81 1.72 -6.98
C GLY A 78 9.66 0.99 -6.28
N ASP A 79 9.65 0.92 -4.94
CA ASP A 79 8.53 0.32 -4.21
C ASP A 79 7.26 1.18 -4.28
N VAL A 80 6.11 0.52 -4.12
CA VAL A 80 4.81 1.13 -3.83
C VAL A 80 4.40 0.75 -2.42
N LEU A 81 4.10 1.73 -1.58
CA LEU A 81 3.56 1.46 -0.25
C LEU A 81 2.06 1.17 -0.34
N VAL A 82 1.61 0.08 0.27
CA VAL A 82 0.20 -0.34 0.27
C VAL A 82 -0.29 -0.49 1.71
N VAL A 83 -1.21 0.37 2.13
CA VAL A 83 -1.71 0.44 3.49
C VAL A 83 -3.17 0.00 3.53
N GLY A 84 -3.44 -1.10 4.24
CA GLY A 84 -4.79 -1.50 4.61
C GLY A 84 -5.07 -1.16 6.07
N CYS A 85 -6.33 -0.89 6.40
CA CYS A 85 -6.78 -0.71 7.77
C CYS A 85 -7.58 -1.90 8.28
N THR A 86 -7.58 -2.13 9.60
CA THR A 86 -8.32 -3.24 10.22
C THR A 86 -9.83 -3.04 10.18
N ALA A 87 -10.30 -1.79 10.04
CA ALA A 87 -11.69 -1.42 9.84
C ALA A 87 -11.78 -0.27 8.82
N ASP A 88 -13.01 0.05 8.37
CA ASP A 88 -13.26 1.18 7.48
C ASP A 88 -12.88 2.49 8.16
N ASN A 89 -12.14 3.32 7.43
CA ASN A 89 -11.56 4.53 7.99
C ASN A 89 -11.41 5.61 6.91
N GLY A 90 -11.87 6.82 7.21
CA GLY A 90 -11.70 8.01 6.38
C GLY A 90 -10.67 9.01 6.92
N ASP A 91 -10.01 8.71 8.06
CA ASP A 91 -9.06 9.62 8.69
C ASP A 91 -7.86 9.89 7.79
N GLY A 92 -7.35 11.11 7.82
CA GLY A 92 -6.20 11.57 7.05
C GLY A 92 -4.89 10.99 7.57
N MET A 93 -4.70 9.69 7.43
CA MET A 93 -3.53 8.96 7.96
C MET A 93 -2.23 9.21 7.20
N PHE A 94 -2.31 9.81 6.02
CA PHE A 94 -1.17 10.11 5.14
C PHE A 94 -1.22 11.55 4.65
N GLY A 95 -0.05 12.17 4.52
CA GLY A 95 0.11 13.53 4.04
C GLY A 95 1.54 13.83 3.60
N GLU A 96 1.85 15.12 3.39
CA GLU A 96 3.09 15.62 2.81
C GLU A 96 4.37 15.13 3.52
N LEU A 97 4.40 15.13 4.85
CA LEU A 97 5.59 14.72 5.61
C LEU A 97 5.98 13.26 5.34
N LEU A 98 5.00 12.36 5.33
CA LEU A 98 5.23 10.95 5.00
C LEU A 98 5.60 10.77 3.52
N ALA A 99 4.99 11.54 2.62
CA ALA A 99 5.32 11.51 1.20
C ALA A 99 6.75 11.95 0.96
N THR A 100 7.21 13.03 1.60
CA THR A 100 8.59 13.51 1.53
C THR A 100 9.57 12.43 1.98
N ALA A 101 9.28 11.73 3.08
CA ALA A 101 10.11 10.64 3.56
C ALA A 101 10.15 9.45 2.59
N LEU A 102 9.02 9.12 1.95
CA LEU A 102 8.94 8.06 0.94
C LEU A 102 9.70 8.44 -0.35
N VAL A 103 9.54 9.68 -0.83
CA VAL A 103 10.27 10.20 -2.00
C VAL A 103 11.77 10.17 -1.77
N ALA A 104 12.24 10.56 -0.59
CA ALA A 104 13.66 10.50 -0.22
C ALA A 104 14.23 9.07 -0.28
N ARG A 105 13.38 8.04 -0.14
CA ARG A 105 13.75 6.63 -0.32
C ARG A 105 13.53 6.11 -1.74
N GLY A 106 13.04 6.94 -2.65
CA GLY A 106 12.75 6.57 -4.03
C GLY A 106 11.48 5.74 -4.20
N VAL A 107 10.57 5.76 -3.23
CA VAL A 107 9.23 5.16 -3.34
C VAL A 107 8.42 5.94 -4.37
N ILE A 108 7.70 5.22 -5.22
CA ILE A 108 7.05 5.81 -6.40
C ILE A 108 5.56 6.07 -6.24
N GLY A 109 4.97 5.71 -5.12
CA GLY A 109 3.57 6.01 -4.84
C GLY A 109 2.98 5.23 -3.68
N LEU A 110 1.73 5.52 -3.38
CA LEU A 110 0.97 4.97 -2.26
C LEU A 110 -0.42 4.51 -2.68
N VAL A 111 -0.85 3.40 -2.11
CA VAL A 111 -2.25 2.96 -2.07
C VAL A 111 -2.66 2.84 -0.61
N ILE A 112 -3.67 3.58 -0.17
CA ILE A 112 -4.09 3.60 1.24
C ILE A 112 -5.61 3.44 1.39
N ASP A 113 -6.05 2.41 2.12
CA ASP A 113 -7.47 2.19 2.45
C ASP A 113 -7.90 3.05 3.66
N ALA A 114 -7.57 4.34 3.59
CA ALA A 114 -7.90 5.38 4.54
C ALA A 114 -7.95 6.73 3.83
N GLY A 115 -8.13 7.82 4.59
CA GLY A 115 -8.06 9.17 4.05
C GLY A 115 -6.62 9.63 3.79
N CYS A 116 -6.48 10.52 2.80
CA CYS A 116 -5.27 11.24 2.49
C CYS A 116 -5.52 12.74 2.63
N ARG A 117 -4.61 13.46 3.27
CA ARG A 117 -4.61 14.92 3.38
C ARG A 117 -3.49 15.54 2.52
N ASP A 118 -3.39 16.84 2.52
CA ASP A 118 -2.34 17.60 1.81
C ASP A 118 -2.31 17.31 0.29
N VAL A 119 -3.50 17.14 -0.33
CA VAL A 119 -3.64 16.73 -1.73
C VAL A 119 -2.90 17.66 -2.69
N LYS A 120 -2.93 19.00 -2.45
CA LYS A 120 -2.24 19.97 -3.28
C LYS A 120 -0.72 19.80 -3.22
N PRO A 121 -0.06 19.79 -2.04
CA PRO A 121 1.36 19.47 -1.94
C PRO A 121 1.75 18.14 -2.58
N LEU A 122 0.97 17.09 -2.38
CA LEU A 122 1.23 15.77 -2.98
C LEU A 122 1.20 15.80 -4.52
N HIS A 123 0.26 16.58 -5.09
CA HIS A 123 0.19 16.79 -6.53
C HIS A 123 1.40 17.59 -7.04
N GLU A 124 1.78 18.66 -6.35
CA GLU A 124 2.96 19.48 -6.68
C GLU A 124 4.26 18.65 -6.63
N MET A 125 4.36 17.72 -5.68
CA MET A 125 5.47 16.75 -5.60
C MET A 125 5.39 15.67 -6.68
N SER A 126 4.32 15.60 -7.47
CA SER A 126 4.05 14.50 -8.40
C SER A 126 4.07 13.11 -7.74
N PHE A 127 3.67 13.02 -6.46
CA PHE A 127 3.64 11.77 -5.71
C PHE A 127 2.24 11.15 -5.80
N PRO A 128 2.05 10.08 -6.58
CA PRO A 128 0.74 9.50 -6.84
C PRO A 128 0.24 8.72 -5.62
N VAL A 129 -1.01 9.00 -5.23
CA VAL A 129 -1.70 8.34 -4.12
C VAL A 129 -3.08 7.89 -4.58
N TRP A 130 -3.42 6.64 -4.29
CA TRP A 130 -4.79 6.13 -4.30
C TRP A 130 -5.31 6.03 -2.88
N SER A 131 -6.40 6.67 -2.58
CA SER A 131 -7.00 6.70 -1.25
C SER A 131 -8.50 6.42 -1.29
N ARG A 132 -9.05 6.09 -0.13
CA ARG A 132 -10.50 5.97 0.08
C ARG A 132 -11.19 7.32 0.07
N ALA A 133 -10.54 8.36 0.63
CA ALA A 133 -11.08 9.69 0.77
C ALA A 133 -9.97 10.74 0.83
N SER A 134 -10.30 11.98 0.43
CA SER A 134 -9.52 13.15 0.81
C SER A 134 -10.07 13.68 2.13
N ALA A 135 -9.26 13.73 3.19
CA ALA A 135 -9.71 14.06 4.54
C ALA A 135 -8.91 15.19 5.16
N CYS A 136 -9.61 16.02 5.94
CA CYS A 136 -9.01 17.05 6.78
C CYS A 136 -9.12 16.73 8.29
N THR A 137 -9.38 15.48 8.66
CA THR A 137 -9.70 15.08 10.03
C THR A 137 -8.49 14.70 10.86
N HIS A 138 -8.63 14.90 12.16
CA HIS A 138 -7.66 14.64 13.22
C HIS A 138 -7.18 13.19 13.24
N MET A 139 -5.89 13.03 13.51
CA MET A 139 -5.21 11.77 13.68
C MET A 139 -4.76 11.63 15.14
N SER A 140 -5.04 10.51 15.77
CA SER A 140 -4.41 10.12 17.03
C SER A 140 -3.20 9.26 16.76
N MET A 141 -2.11 9.48 17.49
CA MET A 141 -0.96 8.56 17.51
C MET A 141 -1.14 7.62 18.69
N SER A 142 -1.52 6.39 18.43
CA SER A 142 -1.51 5.34 19.43
C SER A 142 -0.57 4.22 19.01
N THR A 143 0.02 3.56 19.99
CA THR A 143 0.95 2.45 19.77
C THR A 143 0.16 1.22 19.37
N THR A 144 -0.03 0.97 18.10
CA THR A 144 -0.79 -0.18 17.64
C THR A 144 -0.01 -1.15 16.77
N ILE A 145 -0.34 -2.34 16.95
CA ILE A 145 0.21 -3.65 16.68
C ILE A 145 0.03 -4.06 15.20
N ALA A 146 1.11 -4.40 14.49
CA ALA A 146 1.05 -5.11 13.23
C ALA A 146 1.00 -6.63 13.43
N TRP A 147 0.19 -7.31 12.64
CA TRP A 147 -0.11 -8.73 12.76
C TRP A 147 0.68 -9.61 11.77
N PRO A 148 1.08 -10.86 12.13
CA PRO A 148 1.53 -11.85 11.16
C PRO A 148 0.34 -12.23 10.25
N GLY A 149 0.42 -11.93 8.98
CA GLY A 149 -0.70 -12.03 8.03
C GLY A 149 -1.08 -10.72 7.38
N THR A 150 -0.39 -9.66 7.74
CA THR A 150 -0.57 -8.28 7.28
C THR A 150 -0.69 -8.17 5.76
N PHE A 151 0.14 -8.88 5.01
CA PHE A 151 0.11 -8.88 3.54
C PHE A 151 -1.26 -9.31 2.99
N LEU A 152 -1.75 -10.46 3.43
CA LEU A 152 -3.00 -11.01 2.90
C LEU A 152 -4.22 -10.21 3.33
N ALA A 153 -4.23 -9.67 4.54
CA ALA A 153 -5.32 -8.86 5.07
C ALA A 153 -5.41 -7.50 4.35
N ALA A 154 -4.30 -6.78 4.20
CA ALA A 154 -4.24 -5.51 3.49
C ALA A 154 -4.65 -5.69 2.01
N THR A 155 -4.09 -6.68 1.33
CA THR A 155 -4.39 -6.99 -0.06
C THR A 155 -5.85 -7.40 -0.25
N LYS A 156 -6.39 -8.32 0.57
CA LYS A 156 -7.79 -8.75 0.51
C LYS A 156 -8.76 -7.59 0.71
N ARG A 157 -8.44 -6.66 1.61
CA ARG A 157 -9.30 -5.53 1.88
C ARG A 157 -9.37 -4.56 0.72
N ILE A 158 -8.21 -4.21 0.14
CA ILE A 158 -8.09 -3.20 -0.94
C ILE A 158 -8.61 -3.74 -2.28
N ILE A 159 -8.27 -4.98 -2.64
CA ILE A 159 -8.57 -5.56 -3.96
C ILE A 159 -9.76 -6.52 -3.97
N GLY A 160 -10.45 -6.69 -2.86
CA GLY A 160 -11.71 -7.45 -2.81
C GLY A 160 -11.61 -8.91 -3.25
N LEU A 161 -10.51 -9.59 -2.94
CA LEU A 161 -10.34 -11.00 -3.26
C LEU A 161 -11.43 -11.84 -2.61
N HIS A 162 -12.14 -12.63 -3.43
CA HIS A 162 -13.10 -13.61 -2.96
C HIS A 162 -12.37 -14.70 -2.14
N PRO A 163 -12.99 -15.24 -1.06
CA PRO A 163 -12.36 -16.26 -0.23
C PRO A 163 -11.88 -17.52 -0.98
N SER A 164 -12.47 -17.81 -2.14
CA SER A 164 -12.11 -18.95 -3.00
C SER A 164 -11.05 -18.62 -4.07
N ALA A 165 -10.60 -17.37 -4.21
CA ALA A 165 -9.56 -17.04 -5.15
C ALA A 165 -8.27 -17.77 -4.75
N ARG A 166 -7.83 -18.71 -5.59
CA ARG A 166 -6.55 -19.41 -5.42
C ARG A 166 -5.45 -18.34 -5.29
N ARG A 167 -4.58 -18.53 -4.30
CA ARG A 167 -3.47 -17.63 -3.96
C ARG A 167 -2.73 -17.21 -5.23
N PRO A 168 -2.52 -15.91 -5.49
CA PRO A 168 -1.40 -15.54 -6.32
C PRO A 168 -0.16 -16.11 -5.60
N VAL A 169 0.60 -16.95 -6.31
CA VAL A 169 1.80 -17.58 -5.76
C VAL A 169 2.88 -16.51 -5.67
N ILE A 170 2.81 -15.67 -4.65
CA ILE A 170 3.96 -14.94 -4.16
C ILE A 170 4.41 -15.75 -2.95
N SER A 171 5.27 -16.73 -3.22
CA SER A 171 5.92 -17.54 -2.20
C SER A 171 6.84 -16.67 -1.37
N THR A 172 6.35 -16.15 -0.27
CA THR A 172 7.21 -15.73 0.84
C THR A 172 7.36 -16.90 1.79
N ARG A 173 8.30 -17.81 1.51
CA ARG A 173 8.80 -18.70 2.56
C ARG A 173 9.40 -17.83 3.67
N MET A 174 8.77 -17.86 4.83
CA MET A 174 9.38 -17.35 6.05
C MET A 174 10.72 -18.06 6.27
N PRO A 175 11.81 -17.36 6.60
CA PRO A 175 12.97 -18.00 7.19
C PRO A 175 12.56 -18.54 8.57
N ARG A 176 12.95 -19.81 8.83
CA ARG A 176 12.81 -20.46 10.13
C ARG A 176 13.48 -19.61 11.21
N LYS A 177 12.83 -19.59 12.38
CA LYS A 177 13.25 -19.03 13.66
C LYS A 177 14.78 -18.91 13.82
N MET A 178 15.22 -17.71 14.17
CA MET A 178 16.40 -17.58 15.03
C MET A 178 15.95 -17.86 16.46
N GLN A 179 16.47 -18.95 17.01
CA GLN A 179 16.54 -19.22 18.45
C GLN A 179 17.45 -18.20 19.14
#